data_faa8ce2aa2718e70f11381242ccb9938
#
_entry.id   faa8ce2aa2718e70f11381242ccb9938
#
_cell.length_a   1.000
_cell.length_b   1.000
_cell.length_c   1.000
_cell.angle_alpha   90.00
_cell.angle_beta   90.00
_cell.angle_gamma   90.00
#
_symmetry.space_group_name_H-M   'P 1'
#
loop_
_entity.id
_entity.type
_entity.pdbx_description
1 polymer ?
#
loop_
_entity_poly.entity_id
_entity_poly.type
_entity_poly.pdbx_seq_one_letter_code
_entity_poly.pdbx_strand_id
1 'polypeptide(L)'
;MNKLKKYTIMNKALALISLLFVFSFASCEDVVNLDLETGETKLVIDAEIIWKKGTDGKEQTIKISKTAPYYSGSTPKVSGAQVRVENSNGDVFTFNETEAGVYKCTNFVPVIDADYKLFIDAEGQSYTAVEKLTSVTPINKIEQKIVPDFDGKDIIEVTFYYNDPADQTNFYVTDYQSSFLIYPEYEITNDEFYNGNEISTRYSNEDKMKPGNTV
;
A
#
# COMPACT_ATOMS: atom_id res chain seq x y z
N MET A 1 34.35 48.55 -46.36
CA MET A 1 34.97 48.35 -45.02
C MET A 1 34.00 47.92 -43.92
N ASN A 2 32.66 48.07 -44.08
CA ASN A 2 31.70 47.78 -42.99
C ASN A 2 31.23 46.31 -42.90
N LYS A 3 31.24 45.51 -43.92
CA LYS A 3 30.74 44.11 -43.87
C LYS A 3 31.68 43.17 -43.10
N LEU A 4 32.97 43.26 -43.31
CA LEU A 4 33.98 42.44 -42.63
C LEU A 4 33.97 42.66 -41.11
N LYS A 5 33.80 43.91 -40.63
CA LYS A 5 33.72 44.25 -39.22
C LYS A 5 32.47 43.65 -38.54
N LYS A 6 31.35 43.59 -39.29
CA LYS A 6 30.09 43.01 -38.79
C LYS A 6 30.18 41.48 -38.63
N TYR A 7 30.83 40.78 -39.55
CA TYR A 7 31.08 39.32 -39.47
C TYR A 7 31.98 38.96 -38.30
N THR A 8 33.02 39.76 -38.03
CA THR A 8 33.93 39.52 -36.92
C THR A 8 33.24 39.71 -35.55
N ILE A 9 32.36 40.68 -35.42
CA ILE A 9 31.58 40.92 -34.21
C ILE A 9 30.56 39.78 -33.97
N MET A 10 29.90 39.37 -35.06
CA MET A 10 28.90 38.27 -35.01
C MET A 10 29.53 36.93 -34.60
N ASN A 11 30.71 36.60 -35.13
CA ASN A 11 31.44 35.39 -34.78
C ASN A 11 31.95 35.42 -33.30
N LYS A 12 32.34 36.59 -32.81
CA LYS A 12 32.71 36.75 -31.39
C LYS A 12 31.51 36.59 -30.45
N ALA A 13 30.36 37.17 -30.83
CA ALA A 13 29.12 37.01 -30.08
C ALA A 13 28.66 35.54 -30.08
N LEU A 14 28.71 34.85 -31.19
CA LEU A 14 28.37 33.44 -31.31
C LEU A 14 29.29 32.55 -30.47
N ALA A 15 30.60 32.82 -30.45
CA ALA A 15 31.57 32.12 -29.61
C ALA A 15 31.32 32.38 -28.14
N LEU A 16 30.94 33.59 -27.74
CA LEU A 16 30.61 33.91 -26.36
C LEU A 16 29.33 33.19 -25.89
N ILE A 17 28.30 33.15 -26.74
CA ILE A 17 27.05 32.43 -26.47
C ILE A 17 27.31 30.91 -26.35
N SER A 18 28.14 30.36 -27.26
CA SER A 18 28.51 28.95 -27.19
C SER A 18 29.30 28.61 -25.91
N LEU A 19 30.17 29.50 -25.47
CA LEU A 19 30.94 29.33 -24.22
C LEU A 19 30.01 29.41 -23.00
N LEU A 20 29.05 30.32 -22.98
CA LEU A 20 28.03 30.40 -21.90
C LEU A 20 27.17 29.13 -21.86
N PHE A 21 26.82 28.56 -22.99
CA PHE A 21 26.02 27.33 -23.09
C PHE A 21 26.76 26.11 -22.53
N VAL A 22 28.09 26.03 -22.69
CA VAL A 22 28.91 24.96 -22.12
C VAL A 22 28.93 25.02 -20.59
N PHE A 23 28.93 26.21 -19.98
CA PHE A 23 28.90 26.37 -18.53
C PHE A 23 27.54 26.05 -17.90
N SER A 24 26.45 26.07 -18.69
CA SER A 24 25.10 25.76 -18.21
C SER A 24 24.91 24.25 -17.90
N PHE A 25 25.79 23.37 -18.37
CA PHE A 25 25.74 21.94 -18.11
C PHE A 25 26.64 21.49 -16.95
N ALA A 26 27.33 22.38 -16.27
CA ALA A 26 28.08 22.07 -15.05
C ALA A 26 27.18 22.15 -13.81
N SER A 27 26.03 21.47 -13.84
CA SER A 27 25.23 21.22 -12.65
C SER A 27 25.87 20.04 -11.93
N CYS A 28 26.63 20.31 -10.88
CA CYS A 28 27.03 19.29 -9.92
C CYS A 28 25.80 18.91 -9.08
N GLU A 29 25.31 17.69 -9.22
CA GLU A 29 24.47 17.08 -8.20
C GLU A 29 25.40 16.65 -7.05
N ASP A 30 25.39 17.39 -5.96
CA ASP A 30 25.96 16.91 -4.71
C ASP A 30 25.01 15.85 -4.12
N VAL A 31 25.43 14.60 -4.16
CA VAL A 31 24.74 13.52 -3.42
C VAL A 31 25.00 13.77 -1.94
N VAL A 32 24.04 14.36 -1.26
CA VAL A 32 24.08 14.52 0.19
C VAL A 32 23.89 13.14 0.82
N ASN A 33 24.98 12.52 1.26
CA ASN A 33 24.92 11.34 2.12
C ASN A 33 24.46 11.80 3.51
N LEU A 34 23.16 11.63 3.78
CA LEU A 34 22.63 11.82 5.12
C LEU A 34 23.01 10.60 5.97
N ASP A 35 23.86 10.82 6.97
CA ASP A 35 24.12 9.85 8.04
C ASP A 35 22.86 9.82 8.93
N LEU A 36 21.96 8.86 8.65
CA LEU A 36 20.79 8.65 9.48
C LEU A 36 21.18 7.84 10.71
N GLU A 37 20.88 8.37 11.89
CA GLU A 37 21.04 7.59 13.12
C GLU A 37 20.21 6.29 13.02
N THR A 38 20.88 5.17 13.23
CA THR A 38 20.22 3.86 13.27
C THR A 38 19.70 3.62 14.68
N GLY A 39 18.37 3.55 14.81
CA GLY A 39 17.72 3.15 16.06
C GLY A 39 17.98 1.69 16.43
N GLU A 40 17.63 1.29 17.65
CA GLU A 40 17.68 -0.12 18.07
C GLU A 40 16.86 -1.00 17.12
N THR A 41 17.41 -2.17 16.81
CA THR A 41 16.71 -3.19 16.02
C THR A 41 15.56 -3.78 16.85
N LYS A 42 14.33 -3.66 16.37
CA LYS A 42 13.10 -4.16 17.03
C LYS A 42 12.48 -5.27 16.23
N LEU A 43 11.81 -6.20 16.94
CA LEU A 43 10.98 -7.20 16.31
C LEU A 43 9.76 -6.54 15.63
N VAL A 44 9.45 -7.00 14.43
CA VAL A 44 8.27 -6.61 13.65
C VAL A 44 7.42 -7.84 13.43
N ILE A 45 6.19 -7.81 13.90
CA ILE A 45 5.19 -8.86 13.72
C ILE A 45 4.13 -8.31 12.77
N ASP A 46 4.00 -8.94 11.61
CA ASP A 46 2.96 -8.67 10.61
C ASP A 46 2.00 -9.86 10.64
N ALA A 47 0.87 -9.68 11.33
CA ALA A 47 -0.09 -10.74 11.59
C ALA A 47 -1.50 -10.25 11.26
N GLU A 48 -2.07 -10.81 10.20
CA GLU A 48 -3.43 -10.54 9.75
C GLU A 48 -4.21 -11.85 9.62
N ILE A 49 -5.50 -11.83 9.97
CA ILE A 49 -6.44 -12.88 9.63
C ILE A 49 -7.33 -12.37 8.51
N ILE A 50 -7.19 -12.92 7.31
CA ILE A 50 -7.92 -12.48 6.13
C ILE A 50 -8.86 -13.60 5.65
N TRP A 51 -10.15 -13.33 5.62
CA TRP A 51 -11.14 -14.21 5.01
C TRP A 51 -11.73 -13.56 3.77
N LYS A 52 -11.18 -13.91 2.62
CA LYS A 52 -11.67 -13.39 1.33
C LYS A 52 -13.01 -14.05 0.97
N LYS A 53 -13.96 -13.26 0.52
CA LYS A 53 -15.27 -13.74 0.02
C LYS A 53 -15.06 -14.79 -1.09
N GLY A 54 -15.79 -15.91 -0.96
CA GLY A 54 -15.68 -17.02 -1.91
C GLY A 54 -14.55 -18.01 -1.63
N THR A 55 -13.78 -17.82 -0.55
CA THR A 55 -12.78 -18.78 -0.07
C THR A 55 -13.21 -19.40 1.24
N ASP A 56 -12.52 -20.46 1.68
CA ASP A 56 -12.75 -21.09 2.97
C ASP A 56 -11.92 -20.48 4.12
N GLY A 57 -11.04 -19.52 3.79
CA GLY A 57 -10.20 -18.81 4.77
C GLY A 57 -9.16 -19.67 5.51
N LYS A 58 -8.89 -20.89 5.03
CA LYS A 58 -8.00 -21.84 5.71
C LYS A 58 -6.54 -21.46 5.70
N GLU A 59 -6.11 -20.74 4.67
CA GLU A 59 -4.71 -20.34 4.54
C GLU A 59 -4.49 -18.98 5.15
N GLN A 60 -3.72 -18.95 6.23
CA GLN A 60 -3.33 -17.71 6.92
C GLN A 60 -1.81 -17.62 7.00
N THR A 61 -1.27 -16.41 6.97
CA THR A 61 0.18 -16.19 6.99
C THR A 61 0.53 -15.08 7.98
N ILE A 62 1.53 -15.35 8.82
CA ILE A 62 2.13 -14.39 9.74
C ILE A 62 3.59 -14.24 9.36
N LYS A 63 4.10 -13.00 9.34
CA LYS A 63 5.50 -12.71 9.04
C LYS A 63 6.19 -12.08 10.24
N ILE A 64 7.41 -12.53 10.52
CA ILE A 64 8.22 -12.01 11.62
C ILE A 64 9.57 -11.56 11.07
N SER A 65 9.90 -10.31 11.32
CA SER A 65 11.15 -9.69 10.85
C SER A 65 11.67 -8.72 11.91
N LYS A 66 12.75 -8.01 11.59
CA LYS A 66 13.28 -6.93 12.42
C LYS A 66 13.28 -5.62 11.65
N THR A 67 13.24 -4.51 12.36
CA THR A 67 13.53 -3.21 11.75
C THR A 67 14.94 -3.23 11.16
N ALA A 68 15.13 -2.51 10.07
CA ALA A 68 16.40 -2.37 9.39
C ALA A 68 16.72 -0.88 9.15
N PRO A 69 17.98 -0.49 9.01
CA PRO A 69 18.35 0.86 8.60
C PRO A 69 17.65 1.25 7.29
N TYR A 70 17.31 2.52 7.14
CA TYR A 70 16.55 3.02 5.97
C TYR A 70 17.16 2.63 4.62
N TYR A 71 18.49 2.67 4.50
CA TYR A 71 19.21 2.30 3.28
C TYR A 71 19.57 0.81 3.20
N SER A 72 19.08 -0.03 4.12
CA SER A 72 19.26 -1.47 4.05
C SER A 72 18.47 -2.04 2.88
N GLY A 73 19.11 -2.79 2.01
CA GLY A 73 18.46 -3.44 0.87
C GLY A 73 17.52 -4.59 1.25
N SER A 74 17.45 -4.98 2.55
CA SER A 74 16.59 -6.06 3.02
C SER A 74 16.29 -5.93 4.51
N THR A 75 15.13 -6.46 4.93
CA THR A 75 14.74 -6.59 6.33
C THR A 75 15.18 -7.95 6.87
N PRO A 76 15.89 -8.02 8.01
CA PRO A 76 16.28 -9.29 8.64
C PRO A 76 15.03 -10.11 9.00
N LYS A 77 15.03 -11.40 8.68
CA LYS A 77 13.94 -12.34 8.98
C LYS A 77 14.20 -13.04 10.31
N VAL A 78 13.14 -13.40 11.02
CA VAL A 78 13.23 -14.09 12.31
C VAL A 78 12.68 -15.50 12.15
N SER A 79 13.58 -16.48 12.22
CA SER A 79 13.25 -17.90 12.14
C SER A 79 13.17 -18.55 13.51
N GLY A 80 12.49 -19.72 13.59
CA GLY A 80 12.43 -20.55 14.80
C GLY A 80 11.45 -20.03 15.86
N ALA A 81 10.58 -19.07 15.54
CA ALA A 81 9.53 -18.64 16.44
C ALA A 81 8.44 -19.73 16.59
N GLN A 82 7.84 -19.80 17.76
CA GLN A 82 6.59 -20.57 17.96
C GLN A 82 5.42 -19.62 17.81
N VAL A 83 4.53 -19.92 16.86
CA VAL A 83 3.41 -19.05 16.51
C VAL A 83 2.11 -19.83 16.56
N ARG A 84 1.14 -19.33 17.35
CA ARG A 84 -0.21 -19.87 17.38
C ARG A 84 -1.25 -18.79 17.58
N VAL A 85 -2.46 -19.06 17.12
CA VAL A 85 -3.64 -18.23 17.33
C VAL A 85 -4.71 -19.09 17.99
N GLU A 86 -5.39 -18.51 19.00
CA GLU A 86 -6.53 -19.14 19.68
C GLU A 86 -7.75 -18.25 19.48
N ASN A 87 -8.92 -18.84 19.17
CA ASN A 87 -10.16 -18.09 19.11
C ASN A 87 -10.96 -18.18 20.42
N SER A 88 -11.96 -17.32 20.57
CA SER A 88 -12.85 -17.33 21.75
C SER A 88 -13.69 -18.59 21.90
N ASN A 89 -13.77 -19.46 20.90
CA ASN A 89 -14.44 -20.74 20.93
C ASN A 89 -13.55 -21.88 21.47
N GLY A 90 -12.25 -21.60 21.70
CA GLY A 90 -11.27 -22.56 22.20
C GLY A 90 -10.52 -23.32 21.11
N ASP A 91 -10.70 -22.98 19.84
CA ASP A 91 -9.91 -23.56 18.76
C ASP A 91 -8.50 -22.98 18.76
N VAL A 92 -7.50 -23.84 18.51
CA VAL A 92 -6.08 -23.47 18.46
C VAL A 92 -5.52 -23.76 17.08
N PHE A 93 -4.92 -22.76 16.48
CA PHE A 93 -4.31 -22.81 15.15
C PHE A 93 -2.80 -22.60 15.26
N THR A 94 -2.02 -23.60 14.90
CA THR A 94 -0.56 -23.53 14.88
C THR A 94 -0.07 -23.07 13.50
N PHE A 95 0.86 -22.13 13.50
CA PHE A 95 1.52 -21.63 12.30
C PHE A 95 2.92 -22.22 12.21
N ASN A 96 3.23 -22.92 11.14
CA ASN A 96 4.52 -23.53 10.90
C ASN A 96 5.38 -22.66 9.99
N GLU A 97 6.66 -22.56 10.31
CA GLU A 97 7.60 -21.84 9.44
C GLU A 97 7.75 -22.59 8.11
N THR A 98 7.51 -21.89 7.01
CA THR A 98 7.66 -22.42 5.63
C THR A 98 8.87 -21.81 4.91
N GLU A 99 9.22 -20.59 5.26
CA GLU A 99 10.40 -19.86 4.80
C GLU A 99 10.88 -18.97 5.95
N ALA A 100 12.13 -18.52 5.91
CA ALA A 100 12.69 -17.68 6.97
C ALA A 100 11.77 -16.48 7.30
N GLY A 101 11.22 -16.48 8.52
CA GLY A 101 10.31 -15.47 9.02
C GLY A 101 8.90 -15.51 8.44
N VAL A 102 8.49 -16.56 7.72
CA VAL A 102 7.13 -16.75 7.18
C VAL A 102 6.50 -17.98 7.80
N TYR A 103 5.44 -17.76 8.55
CA TYR A 103 4.71 -18.80 9.30
C TYR A 103 3.32 -18.96 8.71
N LYS A 104 2.93 -20.19 8.32
CA LYS A 104 1.65 -20.49 7.68
C LYS A 104 0.82 -21.49 8.47
N CYS A 105 -0.48 -21.24 8.48
CA CYS A 105 -1.52 -22.18 8.89
C CYS A 105 -2.38 -22.53 7.68
N THR A 106 -2.67 -23.80 7.45
CA THR A 106 -3.45 -24.30 6.29
C THR A 106 -4.79 -24.95 6.70
N ASN A 107 -5.07 -24.95 7.99
CA ASN A 107 -6.30 -25.53 8.55
C ASN A 107 -7.06 -24.53 9.44
N PHE A 108 -6.86 -23.24 9.22
CA PHE A 108 -7.56 -22.19 9.94
C PHE A 108 -9.08 -22.26 9.66
N VAL A 109 -9.89 -22.02 10.66
CA VAL A 109 -11.35 -21.95 10.54
C VAL A 109 -11.80 -20.58 11.03
N PRO A 110 -11.98 -19.60 10.13
CA PRO A 110 -12.40 -18.26 10.53
C PRO A 110 -13.86 -18.26 11.01
N VAL A 111 -14.11 -17.54 12.08
CA VAL A 111 -15.44 -17.29 12.65
C VAL A 111 -15.62 -15.79 12.81
N ILE A 112 -16.59 -15.21 12.11
CA ILE A 112 -16.92 -13.78 12.23
C ILE A 112 -17.36 -13.49 13.66
N ASP A 113 -17.02 -12.30 14.15
CA ASP A 113 -17.28 -11.78 15.51
C ASP A 113 -16.60 -12.55 16.64
N ALA A 114 -15.77 -13.55 16.35
CA ALA A 114 -14.92 -14.18 17.34
C ALA A 114 -13.68 -13.33 17.63
N ASP A 115 -13.27 -13.31 18.91
CA ASP A 115 -11.98 -12.74 19.29
C ASP A 115 -10.89 -13.78 19.04
N TYR A 116 -9.76 -13.31 18.52
CA TYR A 116 -8.57 -14.10 18.24
C TYR A 116 -7.40 -13.57 19.05
N LYS A 117 -6.73 -14.48 19.77
CA LYS A 117 -5.54 -14.16 20.53
C LYS A 117 -4.32 -14.79 19.88
N LEU A 118 -3.39 -13.94 19.47
CA LEU A 118 -2.09 -14.30 18.94
C LEU A 118 -1.11 -14.54 20.08
N PHE A 119 -0.29 -15.58 19.95
CA PHE A 119 0.84 -15.89 20.80
C PHE A 119 2.07 -16.13 19.95
N ILE A 120 3.15 -15.45 20.25
CA ILE A 120 4.44 -15.61 19.58
C ILE A 120 5.53 -15.69 20.63
N ASP A 121 6.32 -16.77 20.59
CA ASP A 121 7.57 -16.90 21.32
C ASP A 121 8.72 -16.82 20.33
N ALA A 122 9.51 -15.75 20.39
CA ALA A 122 10.61 -15.46 19.46
C ALA A 122 11.78 -14.85 20.20
N GLU A 123 12.99 -15.30 19.92
CA GLU A 123 14.24 -14.78 20.49
C GLU A 123 14.24 -14.70 22.03
N GLY A 124 13.58 -15.64 22.68
CA GLY A 124 13.49 -15.70 24.16
C GLY A 124 12.50 -14.73 24.79
N GLN A 125 11.66 -14.09 23.99
CA GLN A 125 10.57 -13.21 24.46
C GLN A 125 9.23 -13.69 23.94
N SER A 126 8.17 -13.42 24.73
CA SER A 126 6.78 -13.78 24.40
C SER A 126 5.98 -12.52 24.09
N TYR A 127 5.19 -12.59 23.01
CA TYR A 127 4.33 -11.51 22.54
C TYR A 127 2.90 -12.00 22.42
N THR A 128 1.94 -11.14 22.75
CA THR A 128 0.51 -11.45 22.58
C THR A 128 -0.23 -10.25 22.04
N ALA A 129 -1.26 -10.52 21.21
CA ALA A 129 -2.22 -9.52 20.74
C ALA A 129 -3.62 -10.15 20.73
N VAL A 130 -4.66 -9.33 20.81
CA VAL A 130 -6.05 -9.77 20.72
C VAL A 130 -6.77 -8.85 19.75
N GLU A 131 -7.46 -9.44 18.77
CA GLU A 131 -8.28 -8.72 17.82
C GLU A 131 -9.53 -9.53 17.47
N LYS A 132 -10.59 -8.85 17.06
CA LYS A 132 -11.84 -9.46 16.60
C LYS A 132 -11.87 -9.56 15.09
N LEU A 133 -12.25 -10.72 14.56
CA LEU A 133 -12.50 -10.86 13.13
C LEU A 133 -13.87 -10.28 12.77
N THR A 134 -13.89 -9.08 12.22
CA THR A 134 -15.13 -8.42 11.78
C THR A 134 -15.39 -8.66 10.30
N SER A 135 -16.67 -8.67 9.90
CA SER A 135 -17.01 -8.68 8.48
C SER A 135 -16.88 -7.30 7.87
N VAL A 136 -16.47 -7.22 6.61
CA VAL A 136 -16.58 -5.99 5.85
C VAL A 136 -18.03 -5.79 5.35
N THR A 137 -18.45 -4.54 5.24
CA THR A 137 -19.74 -4.18 4.66
C THR A 137 -19.79 -4.60 3.19
N PRO A 138 -20.87 -5.31 2.76
CA PRO A 138 -20.96 -5.75 1.36
C PRO A 138 -21.19 -4.56 0.42
N ILE A 139 -20.53 -4.61 -0.74
CA ILE A 139 -20.84 -3.71 -1.84
C ILE A 139 -22.22 -4.08 -2.38
N ASN A 140 -23.18 -3.17 -2.31
CA ASN A 140 -24.56 -3.38 -2.72
C ASN A 140 -24.78 -3.14 -4.21
N LYS A 141 -24.02 -2.18 -4.78
CA LYS A 141 -24.20 -1.72 -6.15
C LYS A 141 -22.88 -1.20 -6.70
N ILE A 142 -22.64 -1.45 -7.98
CA ILE A 142 -21.54 -0.86 -8.73
C ILE A 142 -22.14 -0.18 -9.96
N GLU A 143 -21.73 1.05 -10.22
CA GLU A 143 -22.08 1.81 -11.42
C GLU A 143 -20.82 2.21 -12.17
N GLN A 144 -20.90 2.22 -13.49
CA GLN A 144 -19.88 2.75 -14.36
C GLN A 144 -20.47 3.82 -15.24
N LYS A 145 -19.81 4.96 -15.35
CA LYS A 145 -20.21 6.10 -16.19
C LYS A 145 -19.03 6.64 -16.96
N ILE A 146 -19.33 7.25 -18.09
CA ILE A 146 -18.39 8.11 -18.80
C ILE A 146 -18.72 9.54 -18.38
N VAL A 147 -17.73 10.23 -17.84
CA VAL A 147 -17.87 11.61 -17.35
C VAL A 147 -16.72 12.46 -17.93
N PRO A 148 -16.93 13.78 -18.15
CA PRO A 148 -15.83 14.65 -18.55
C PRO A 148 -14.86 14.87 -17.39
N ASP A 149 -13.57 14.84 -17.66
CA ASP A 149 -12.53 15.31 -16.75
C ASP A 149 -12.47 16.84 -16.68
N PHE A 150 -11.46 17.38 -15.98
CA PHE A 150 -11.26 18.83 -15.83
C PHE A 150 -11.00 19.56 -17.16
N ASP A 151 -10.41 18.85 -18.14
CA ASP A 151 -10.10 19.37 -19.48
C ASP A 151 -11.23 19.08 -20.49
N GLY A 152 -12.34 18.47 -20.05
CA GLY A 152 -13.48 18.10 -20.88
C GLY A 152 -13.27 16.82 -21.68
N LYS A 153 -12.26 16.00 -21.35
CA LYS A 153 -12.00 14.71 -21.97
C LYS A 153 -12.83 13.64 -21.27
N ASP A 154 -13.42 12.75 -22.03
CA ASP A 154 -14.19 11.63 -21.48
C ASP A 154 -13.31 10.64 -20.73
N ILE A 155 -13.64 10.41 -19.46
CA ILE A 155 -13.00 9.43 -18.58
C ILE A 155 -14.05 8.42 -18.07
N ILE A 156 -13.59 7.24 -17.67
CA ILE A 156 -14.43 6.24 -17.03
C ILE A 156 -14.38 6.45 -15.51
N GLU A 157 -15.56 6.57 -14.90
CA GLU A 157 -15.75 6.63 -13.45
C GLU A 157 -16.49 5.35 -13.01
N VAL A 158 -15.96 4.67 -11.99
CA VAL A 158 -16.60 3.55 -11.31
C VAL A 158 -17.03 4.01 -9.93
N THR A 159 -18.31 3.84 -9.61
CA THR A 159 -18.86 4.15 -8.28
C THR A 159 -19.36 2.87 -7.65
N PHE A 160 -18.97 2.59 -6.42
CA PHE A 160 -19.57 1.51 -5.64
C PHE A 160 -20.24 2.05 -4.39
N TYR A 161 -21.29 1.35 -3.96
CA TYR A 161 -22.18 1.74 -2.88
C TYR A 161 -22.23 0.65 -1.82
N TYR A 162 -22.22 1.06 -0.57
CA TYR A 162 -22.36 0.17 0.59
C TYR A 162 -23.08 0.90 1.72
N ASN A 163 -23.77 0.13 2.60
CA ASN A 163 -24.46 0.70 3.75
C ASN A 163 -23.58 0.61 4.97
N ASP A 164 -23.39 1.73 5.62
CA ASP A 164 -22.65 1.79 6.88
C ASP A 164 -23.55 1.32 8.04
N PRO A 165 -23.02 0.48 8.99
CA PRO A 165 -23.73 0.11 10.20
C PRO A 165 -23.85 1.29 11.17
N ALA A 166 -25.06 1.61 11.61
CA ALA A 166 -25.35 2.79 12.44
C ALA A 166 -24.93 2.68 13.92
N ASP A 167 -24.58 1.50 14.39
CA ASP A 167 -24.38 1.19 15.81
C ASP A 167 -22.91 1.19 16.26
N GLN A 168 -22.00 1.51 15.35
CA GLN A 168 -20.55 1.53 15.60
C GLN A 168 -19.85 2.54 14.70
N THR A 169 -18.69 3.01 15.15
CA THR A 169 -17.80 3.83 14.30
C THR A 169 -16.97 2.92 13.42
N ASN A 170 -16.99 3.16 12.12
CA ASN A 170 -16.32 2.36 11.12
C ASN A 170 -15.20 3.14 10.41
N PHE A 171 -14.14 2.41 10.09
CA PHE A 171 -13.05 2.86 9.22
C PHE A 171 -12.96 1.91 8.04
N TYR A 172 -12.89 2.47 6.85
CA TYR A 172 -12.87 1.70 5.61
C TYR A 172 -11.54 1.90 4.88
N VAL A 173 -10.97 0.80 4.42
CA VAL A 173 -9.83 0.80 3.51
C VAL A 173 -10.29 0.17 2.20
N THR A 174 -10.24 0.94 1.14
CA THR A 174 -10.49 0.44 -0.22
C THR A 174 -9.17 0.20 -0.91
N ASP A 175 -8.98 -1.00 -1.42
CA ASP A 175 -7.82 -1.43 -2.21
C ASP A 175 -8.24 -1.53 -3.68
N TYR A 176 -7.75 -0.61 -4.50
CA TYR A 176 -7.99 -0.60 -5.95
C TYR A 176 -6.86 -1.34 -6.66
N GLN A 177 -7.22 -2.45 -7.30
CA GLN A 177 -6.30 -3.27 -8.08
C GLN A 177 -6.78 -3.33 -9.52
N SER A 178 -5.87 -3.14 -10.47
CA SER A 178 -6.21 -3.29 -11.89
C SER A 178 -4.98 -3.65 -12.72
N SER A 179 -5.23 -4.12 -13.95
CA SER A 179 -4.17 -4.50 -14.89
C SER A 179 -3.29 -3.33 -15.36
N PHE A 180 -3.72 -2.10 -15.15
CA PHE A 180 -2.96 -0.90 -15.53
C PHE A 180 -2.22 -0.24 -14.36
N LEU A 181 -2.46 -0.68 -13.12
CA LEU A 181 -1.75 -0.21 -11.94
C LEU A 181 -0.51 -1.09 -11.69
N ILE A 182 0.64 -0.45 -11.47
CA ILE A 182 1.88 -1.15 -11.07
C ILE A 182 1.80 -1.54 -9.59
N TYR A 183 1.19 -0.68 -8.78
CA TYR A 183 0.93 -0.89 -7.37
C TYR A 183 -0.55 -0.63 -7.08
N PRO A 184 -1.15 -1.31 -6.10
CA PRO A 184 -2.50 -0.99 -5.66
C PRO A 184 -2.60 0.44 -5.15
N GLU A 185 -3.74 1.07 -5.37
CA GLU A 185 -4.06 2.39 -4.81
C GLU A 185 -4.99 2.18 -3.62
N TYR A 186 -4.75 2.90 -2.52
CA TYR A 186 -5.52 2.77 -1.29
C TYR A 186 -6.26 4.07 -0.99
N GLU A 187 -7.53 3.94 -0.61
CA GLU A 187 -8.32 5.02 -0.06
C GLU A 187 -8.76 4.66 1.36
N ILE A 188 -8.59 5.59 2.29
CA ILE A 188 -8.99 5.42 3.68
C ILE A 188 -10.07 6.44 3.98
N THR A 189 -11.22 5.96 4.45
CA THR A 189 -12.38 6.80 4.84
C THR A 189 -12.90 6.37 6.20
N ASN A 190 -13.68 7.24 6.86
CA ASN A 190 -14.42 6.94 8.06
C ASN A 190 -15.89 7.34 7.88
N ASP A 191 -16.74 6.89 8.80
CA ASP A 191 -18.17 7.14 8.80
C ASP A 191 -18.60 8.41 9.54
N GLU A 192 -17.67 9.26 10.01
CA GLU A 192 -17.94 10.42 10.87
C GLU A 192 -19.14 11.27 10.39
N PHE A 193 -19.30 11.41 9.06
CA PHE A 193 -20.40 12.19 8.45
C PHE A 193 -21.47 11.31 7.82
N TYR A 194 -21.32 9.99 7.80
CA TYR A 194 -22.18 9.07 7.05
C TYR A 194 -22.71 7.93 7.90
N ASN A 195 -22.45 7.92 9.22
CA ASN A 195 -22.82 6.85 10.13
C ASN A 195 -24.31 6.45 9.95
N GLY A 196 -24.53 5.17 9.64
CA GLY A 196 -25.84 4.57 9.39
C GLY A 196 -26.45 4.89 8.03
N ASN A 197 -25.69 5.47 7.09
CA ASN A 197 -26.19 5.82 5.78
C ASN A 197 -25.51 5.01 4.66
N GLU A 198 -26.06 5.14 3.44
CA GLU A 198 -25.36 4.64 2.26
C GLU A 198 -24.17 5.54 1.94
N ILE A 199 -23.01 4.92 1.81
CA ILE A 199 -21.77 5.56 1.35
C ILE A 199 -21.54 5.19 -0.11
N SER A 200 -21.13 6.18 -0.90
CA SER A 200 -20.69 5.98 -2.28
C SER A 200 -19.25 6.43 -2.45
N THR A 201 -18.42 5.54 -2.93
CA THR A 201 -17.01 5.82 -3.24
C THR A 201 -16.79 5.75 -4.75
N ARG A 202 -16.06 6.72 -5.27
CA ARG A 202 -15.80 6.86 -6.70
C ARG A 202 -14.32 6.66 -7.01
N TYR A 203 -14.07 5.91 -8.05
CA TYR A 203 -12.74 5.71 -8.58
C TYR A 203 -12.68 6.07 -10.06
N SER A 204 -11.71 6.86 -10.44
CA SER A 204 -11.35 7.12 -11.84
C SER A 204 -9.83 7.24 -11.97
N ASN A 205 -9.29 6.77 -13.06
CA ASN A 205 -7.88 6.97 -13.40
C ASN A 205 -7.84 7.54 -14.82
N GLU A 206 -7.76 8.86 -14.88
CA GLU A 206 -7.96 9.68 -16.08
C GLU A 206 -7.14 9.25 -17.30
N ASP A 207 -5.89 8.82 -17.06
CA ASP A 207 -4.97 8.51 -18.15
C ASP A 207 -4.94 7.02 -18.52
N LYS A 208 -5.39 6.13 -17.68
CA LYS A 208 -5.12 4.70 -17.80
C LYS A 208 -6.36 3.83 -17.97
N MET A 209 -7.50 4.24 -17.39
CA MET A 209 -8.73 3.44 -17.45
C MET A 209 -9.37 3.52 -18.84
N LYS A 210 -9.50 2.37 -19.50
CA LYS A 210 -10.09 2.24 -20.84
C LYS A 210 -11.18 1.18 -20.85
N PRO A 211 -12.12 1.23 -21.81
CA PRO A 211 -13.10 0.16 -21.98
C PRO A 211 -12.43 -1.21 -22.06
N GLY A 212 -12.90 -2.16 -21.25
CA GLY A 212 -12.32 -3.51 -21.15
C GLY A 212 -11.30 -3.71 -20.03
N ASN A 213 -10.88 -2.66 -19.32
CA ASN A 213 -10.15 -2.81 -18.08
C ASN A 213 -11.08 -3.30 -16.96
N THR A 214 -10.52 -4.06 -16.03
CA THR A 214 -11.17 -4.47 -14.78
C THR A 214 -10.52 -3.74 -13.62
N VAL A 215 -11.31 -3.28 -12.69
CA VAL A 215 -10.91 -2.69 -11.41
C VAL A 215 -11.43 -3.57 -10.30
#